data_53d0a40ed3a81ece7475aed4f284fffd
#
_entry.id   53d0a40ed3a81ece7475aed4f284fffd
#
_cell.length_a   1.000
_cell.length_b   1.000
_cell.length_c   1.000
_cell.angle_alpha   90.00
_cell.angle_beta   90.00
_cell.angle_gamma   90.00
#
_symmetry.space_group_name_H-M   'P 1'
#
loop_
_entity.id
_entity.type
_entity.pdbx_description
1 polymer ?
#
loop_
_entity_poly.entity_id
_entity_poly.type
_entity_poly.pdbx_seq_one_letter_code
_entity_poly.pdbx_strand_id
1 'polypeptide(L)'
;MTMLLSQIRNQDGSITVVAREGKEAYAVRGATSVYDLALDCIRSGRNDLAAHVTALGLGPALDLDGAYDEGRLLPPITHPDPAHLHLTGTGLTHLGSAATRDAMHQKAAAQEEEKLTDSMRMFRMGLDGGKPANGAPGVQPEWFYKGNGYSVAAPGGVLKSPVFADDAGEEPEIAGVYVIGDDGTPFRLGFALSNEFSDHVMERQNYLYLAHSKLRPASFGPELRIGALPDDIRGTSRIRREGETIFEKPFLSGEANMSHSISNLEHHHFKYEVFRQAGDVHVHMFGTATLSFADGVSTRPGDEFEIEAAAFGLPLRNRLAVDGGARDRRVQIHAL
;
A
#
# COMPACT_ATOMS: atom_id res chain seq x y z
N MET A 1 -18.55 9.76 12.64
CA MET A 1 -17.50 10.34 11.76
C MET A 1 -16.37 9.33 11.67
N THR A 2 -15.59 9.36 10.62
CA THR A 2 -14.46 8.45 10.46
C THR A 2 -13.22 9.10 11.05
N MET A 3 -12.52 8.40 11.94
CA MET A 3 -11.26 8.83 12.50
C MET A 3 -10.11 8.47 11.54
N LEU A 4 -9.18 9.39 11.35
CA LEU A 4 -7.93 9.19 10.62
C LEU A 4 -6.76 9.34 11.58
N LEU A 5 -5.79 8.41 11.54
CA LEU A 5 -4.59 8.48 12.37
C LEU A 5 -3.35 8.73 11.51
N SER A 6 -2.45 9.57 12.01
CA SER A 6 -1.14 9.87 11.42
C SER A 6 -0.05 9.83 12.47
N GLN A 7 1.20 9.82 12.03
CA GLN A 7 2.38 9.98 12.87
C GLN A 7 3.23 11.14 12.36
N ILE A 8 3.61 12.03 13.25
CA ILE A 8 4.50 13.17 12.98
C ILE A 8 5.81 12.97 13.73
N ARG A 9 6.94 13.17 13.05
CA ARG A 9 8.25 13.27 13.69
C ARG A 9 8.47 14.68 14.20
N ASN A 10 8.73 14.82 15.48
CA ASN A 10 9.07 16.08 16.12
C ASN A 10 10.55 16.44 15.88
N GLN A 11 10.91 17.70 16.18
CA GLN A 11 12.30 18.18 16.03
C GLN A 11 13.30 17.44 16.94
N ASP A 12 12.86 16.96 18.10
CA ASP A 12 13.65 16.14 19.03
C ASP A 12 13.75 14.66 18.65
N GLY A 13 13.12 14.27 17.53
CA GLY A 13 13.08 12.90 17.04
C GLY A 13 11.95 12.04 17.61
N SER A 14 11.21 12.52 18.59
CA SER A 14 10.03 11.82 19.13
C SER A 14 8.90 11.78 18.11
N ILE A 15 7.92 10.88 18.34
CA ILE A 15 6.74 10.74 17.48
C ILE A 15 5.52 11.29 18.23
N THR A 16 4.70 12.05 17.54
CA THR A 16 3.35 12.41 17.97
C THR A 16 2.34 11.63 17.12
N VAL A 17 1.46 10.87 17.77
CA VAL A 17 0.28 10.28 17.12
C VAL A 17 -0.78 11.35 17.00
N VAL A 18 -1.35 11.49 15.83
CA VAL A 18 -2.35 12.49 15.50
C VAL A 18 -3.65 11.79 15.12
N ALA A 19 -4.76 12.24 15.74
CA ALA A 19 -6.10 11.85 15.33
C ALA A 19 -6.78 13.03 14.64
N ARG A 20 -7.40 12.78 13.50
CA ARG A 20 -8.17 13.76 12.74
C ARG A 20 -9.61 13.31 12.56
N GLU A 21 -10.53 14.24 12.85
CA GLU A 21 -11.95 14.12 12.54
C GLU A 21 -12.38 15.35 11.74
N GLY A 22 -12.78 15.16 10.48
CA GLY A 22 -13.07 16.26 9.58
C GLY A 22 -11.81 17.02 9.16
N LYS A 23 -11.76 18.33 9.46
CA LYS A 23 -10.63 19.19 9.07
C LYS A 23 -9.61 19.40 10.18
N GLU A 24 -9.95 19.08 11.42
CA GLU A 24 -9.12 19.38 12.58
C GLU A 24 -8.31 18.15 13.01
N ALA A 25 -7.03 18.35 13.29
CA ALA A 25 -6.09 17.35 13.70
C ALA A 25 -5.56 17.65 15.11
N TYR A 26 -5.51 16.64 15.97
CA TYR A 26 -5.11 16.75 17.35
C TYR A 26 -4.13 15.67 17.76
N ALA A 27 -3.18 15.99 18.63
CA ALA A 27 -2.35 14.98 19.26
C ALA A 27 -3.21 14.00 20.09
N VAL A 28 -2.89 12.72 20.04
CA VAL A 28 -3.48 11.71 20.93
C VAL A 28 -2.68 11.68 22.23
N ARG A 29 -3.34 11.88 23.37
CA ARG A 29 -2.67 11.93 24.67
C ARG A 29 -2.06 10.59 25.05
N GLY A 30 -0.80 10.59 25.48
CA GLY A 30 -0.09 9.42 25.96
C GLY A 30 0.29 8.38 24.90
N ALA A 31 -0.06 8.61 23.61
CA ALA A 31 0.33 7.73 22.53
C ALA A 31 1.73 8.11 22.01
N THR A 32 2.64 7.15 21.96
CA THR A 32 4.03 7.29 21.49
C THR A 32 4.23 6.83 20.06
N SER A 33 3.40 5.88 19.61
CA SER A 33 3.32 5.40 18.24
C SER A 33 1.93 4.79 17.97
N VAL A 34 1.55 4.68 16.70
CA VAL A 34 0.32 3.93 16.33
C VAL A 34 0.48 2.44 16.60
N TYR A 35 1.70 1.92 16.53
CA TYR A 35 2.01 0.53 16.87
C TYR A 35 1.73 0.23 18.35
N ASP A 36 2.29 1.02 19.27
CA ASP A 36 2.07 0.84 20.71
C ASP A 36 0.60 1.03 21.06
N LEU A 37 -0.05 2.06 20.46
CA LEU A 37 -1.47 2.32 20.63
C LEU A 37 -2.34 1.12 20.22
N ALA A 38 -1.99 0.46 19.12
CA ALA A 38 -2.70 -0.72 18.63
C ALA A 38 -2.52 -1.93 19.57
N LEU A 39 -1.28 -2.21 19.97
CA LEU A 39 -0.99 -3.29 20.91
C LEU A 39 -1.68 -3.08 22.28
N ASP A 40 -1.69 -1.84 22.76
CA ASP A 40 -2.37 -1.49 24.01
C ASP A 40 -3.88 -1.69 23.90
N CYS A 41 -4.48 -1.31 22.77
CA CYS A 41 -5.89 -1.56 22.49
C CYS A 41 -6.20 -3.06 22.48
N ILE A 42 -5.39 -3.88 21.78
CA ILE A 42 -5.54 -5.34 21.71
C ILE A 42 -5.42 -5.97 23.11
N ARG A 43 -4.34 -5.66 23.84
CA ARG A 43 -4.04 -6.23 25.17
C ARG A 43 -5.05 -5.83 26.23
N SER A 44 -5.67 -4.66 26.07
CA SER A 44 -6.77 -4.23 26.95
C SER A 44 -8.12 -4.90 26.64
N GLY A 45 -8.21 -5.73 25.59
CA GLY A 45 -9.43 -6.39 25.15
C GLY A 45 -10.47 -5.47 24.53
N ARG A 46 -10.11 -4.24 24.17
CA ARG A 46 -11.08 -3.21 23.69
C ARG A 46 -11.46 -3.38 22.23
N ASN A 47 -10.85 -4.10 21.41
CA ASN A 47 -11.17 -4.40 19.99
C ASN A 47 -11.78 -3.24 19.14
N ASP A 48 -11.60 -1.99 19.58
CA ASP A 48 -12.08 -0.76 18.93
C ASP A 48 -11.04 0.34 19.14
N LEU A 49 -10.21 0.54 18.12
CA LEU A 49 -9.11 1.50 18.15
C LEU A 49 -9.60 2.95 18.24
N ALA A 50 -10.72 3.29 17.60
CA ALA A 50 -11.29 4.65 17.66
C ALA A 50 -11.81 4.96 19.08
N ALA A 51 -12.52 4.00 19.71
CA ALA A 51 -12.95 4.13 21.09
C ALA A 51 -11.75 4.21 22.06
N HIS A 52 -10.67 3.47 21.78
CA HIS A 52 -9.44 3.54 22.58
C HIS A 52 -8.77 4.91 22.49
N VAL A 53 -8.61 5.46 21.31
CA VAL A 53 -8.11 6.83 21.09
C VAL A 53 -8.97 7.87 21.81
N THR A 54 -10.30 7.74 21.68
CA THR A 54 -11.25 8.65 22.36
C THR A 54 -11.11 8.59 23.88
N ALA A 55 -10.88 7.41 24.45
CA ALA A 55 -10.70 7.21 25.89
C ALA A 55 -9.39 7.82 26.41
N LEU A 56 -8.32 7.81 25.61
CA LEU A 56 -7.07 8.51 25.95
C LEU A 56 -7.23 10.03 25.91
N GLY A 57 -8.14 10.52 25.08
CA GLY A 57 -8.44 11.93 24.88
C GLY A 57 -7.47 12.65 23.94
N LEU A 58 -7.94 13.79 23.43
CA LEU A 58 -7.19 14.61 22.50
C LEU A 58 -6.41 15.70 23.26
N GLY A 59 -5.23 16.00 22.77
CA GLY A 59 -4.33 17.04 23.22
C GLY A 59 -4.45 18.34 22.40
N PRO A 60 -3.35 19.07 22.18
CA PRO A 60 -3.34 20.27 21.38
C PRO A 60 -3.71 20.00 19.92
N ALA A 61 -4.31 21.01 19.27
CA ALA A 61 -4.48 21.04 17.83
C ALA A 61 -3.11 21.14 17.14
N LEU A 62 -3.01 20.52 15.96
CA LEU A 62 -1.78 20.44 15.17
C LEU A 62 -2.06 20.85 13.72
N ASP A 63 -1.09 21.52 13.12
CA ASP A 63 -1.07 21.76 11.67
C ASP A 63 -0.50 20.54 10.95
N LEU A 64 -1.41 19.65 10.51
CA LEU A 64 -1.02 18.41 9.83
C LEU A 64 -0.55 18.69 8.40
N ASP A 65 -1.16 19.64 7.71
CA ASP A 65 -0.78 20.06 6.37
C ASP A 65 0.64 20.66 6.37
N GLY A 66 0.92 21.59 7.29
CA GLY A 66 2.26 22.15 7.46
C GLY A 66 3.29 21.09 7.83
N ALA A 67 2.96 20.12 8.69
CA ALA A 67 3.85 19.00 9.00
C ALA A 67 4.13 18.13 7.78
N TYR A 68 3.16 17.97 6.88
CA TYR A 68 3.34 17.24 5.63
C TYR A 68 4.29 17.98 4.68
N ASP A 69 4.07 19.28 4.48
CA ASP A 69 4.90 20.11 3.60
C ASP A 69 6.35 20.24 4.11
N GLU A 70 6.55 20.16 5.42
CA GLU A 70 7.86 20.12 6.07
C GLU A 70 8.54 18.72 6.00
N GLY A 71 7.88 17.71 5.45
CA GLY A 71 8.40 16.34 5.35
C GLY A 71 8.50 15.62 6.71
N ARG A 72 7.68 15.99 7.68
CA ARG A 72 7.68 15.41 9.03
C ARG A 72 6.67 14.26 9.22
N LEU A 73 5.80 14.02 8.24
CA LEU A 73 4.90 12.87 8.30
C LEU A 73 5.67 11.57 8.12
N LEU A 74 5.38 10.62 8.99
CA LEU A 74 5.83 9.24 8.89
C LEU A 74 4.74 8.39 8.21
N PRO A 75 5.05 7.15 7.80
CA PRO A 75 3.99 6.17 7.55
C PRO A 75 3.06 6.12 8.77
N PRO A 76 1.74 5.94 8.57
CA PRO A 76 0.77 6.03 9.67
C PRO A 76 0.96 4.94 10.74
N ILE A 77 1.74 3.93 10.45
CA ILE A 77 2.29 2.98 11.41
C ILE A 77 3.73 2.61 11.01
N THR A 78 4.57 2.39 11.99
CA THR A 78 5.94 1.86 11.86
C THR A 78 6.14 0.78 12.91
N HIS A 79 7.05 -0.17 12.66
CA HIS A 79 7.49 -1.14 13.67
C HIS A 79 8.85 -0.71 14.25
N PRO A 80 9.12 -0.90 15.57
CA PRO A 80 10.43 -0.60 16.17
C PRO A 80 11.60 -1.29 15.46
N ASP A 81 11.40 -2.54 15.01
CA ASP A 81 12.30 -3.24 14.09
C ASP A 81 11.65 -3.28 12.69
N PRO A 82 12.17 -2.54 11.70
CA PRO A 82 11.58 -2.52 10.36
C PRO A 82 11.51 -3.89 9.67
N ALA A 83 12.30 -4.88 10.10
CA ALA A 83 12.20 -6.23 9.54
C ALA A 83 10.86 -6.92 9.83
N HIS A 84 10.17 -6.49 10.89
CA HIS A 84 8.88 -6.99 11.34
C HIS A 84 7.66 -6.19 10.82
N LEU A 85 7.87 -5.30 9.85
CA LEU A 85 6.78 -4.69 9.06
C LEU A 85 6.82 -5.31 7.67
N HIS A 86 5.82 -6.10 7.32
CA HIS A 86 5.74 -6.80 6.04
C HIS A 86 4.92 -6.03 5.02
N LEU A 87 5.49 -5.85 3.82
CA LEU A 87 4.78 -5.32 2.66
C LEU A 87 4.42 -6.48 1.75
N THR A 88 3.16 -6.65 1.44
CA THR A 88 2.64 -7.68 0.55
C THR A 88 1.54 -7.10 -0.32
N GLY A 89 1.23 -7.75 -1.43
CA GLY A 89 0.14 -7.31 -2.27
C GLY A 89 -0.56 -8.46 -2.99
N THR A 90 -1.69 -8.13 -3.58
CA THR A 90 -2.46 -8.98 -4.48
C THR A 90 -2.69 -8.27 -5.80
N GLY A 91 -2.63 -9.01 -6.91
CA GLY A 91 -2.95 -8.50 -8.23
C GLY A 91 -4.22 -9.11 -8.79
N LEU A 92 -4.70 -8.57 -9.92
CA LEU A 92 -5.87 -9.07 -10.67
C LEU A 92 -7.17 -9.11 -9.83
N THR A 93 -7.27 -8.26 -8.83
CA THR A 93 -8.37 -8.21 -7.86
C THR A 93 -9.43 -7.15 -8.18
N HIS A 94 -9.15 -6.25 -9.11
CA HIS A 94 -10.04 -5.14 -9.50
C HIS A 94 -10.66 -5.37 -10.88
N LEU A 95 -11.87 -4.88 -11.10
CA LEU A 95 -12.56 -4.97 -12.38
C LEU A 95 -11.75 -4.27 -13.48
N GLY A 96 -11.39 -5.01 -14.51
CA GLY A 96 -10.54 -4.53 -15.59
C GLY A 96 -9.03 -4.71 -15.39
N SER A 97 -8.54 -5.15 -14.21
CA SER A 97 -7.09 -5.34 -13.95
C SER A 97 -6.43 -6.33 -14.90
N ALA A 98 -7.12 -7.44 -15.25
CA ALA A 98 -6.61 -8.39 -16.24
C ALA A 98 -6.54 -7.78 -17.63
N ALA A 99 -7.53 -6.98 -18.04
CA ALA A 99 -7.52 -6.28 -19.32
C ALA A 99 -6.39 -5.25 -19.41
N THR A 100 -6.09 -4.53 -18.31
CA THR A 100 -4.96 -3.61 -18.21
C THR A 100 -3.64 -4.36 -18.40
N ARG A 101 -3.44 -5.48 -17.69
CA ARG A 101 -2.24 -6.30 -17.80
C ARG A 101 -2.09 -6.93 -19.18
N ASP A 102 -3.16 -7.48 -19.74
CA ASP A 102 -3.15 -8.06 -21.09
C ASP A 102 -2.85 -7.02 -22.17
N ALA A 103 -3.31 -5.78 -22.01
CA ALA A 103 -2.95 -4.69 -22.91
C ALA A 103 -1.43 -4.38 -22.86
N MET A 104 -0.77 -4.53 -21.71
CA MET A 104 0.69 -4.45 -21.61
C MET A 104 1.38 -5.61 -22.34
N HIS A 105 0.86 -6.85 -22.18
CA HIS A 105 1.42 -8.04 -22.80
C HIS A 105 1.17 -8.10 -24.32
N GLN A 106 -0.04 -7.73 -24.77
CA GLN A 106 -0.40 -7.73 -26.21
C GLN A 106 0.44 -6.79 -27.06
N LYS A 107 0.88 -5.66 -26.50
CA LYS A 107 1.86 -4.77 -27.17
C LYS A 107 3.21 -5.47 -27.42
N ALA A 108 3.50 -6.55 -26.70
CA ALA A 108 4.73 -7.32 -26.83
C ALA A 108 4.57 -8.60 -27.67
N ALA A 109 3.35 -9.14 -27.79
CA ALA A 109 3.07 -10.43 -28.44
C ALA A 109 2.00 -10.29 -29.54
N ALA A 110 2.36 -9.67 -30.67
CA ALA A 110 1.45 -9.45 -31.79
C ALA A 110 1.08 -10.73 -32.59
N GLN A 111 1.09 -11.93 -31.99
CA GLN A 111 0.70 -13.19 -32.67
C GLN A 111 0.31 -14.29 -31.68
N GLU A 112 -0.96 -14.38 -31.33
CA GLU A 112 -1.70 -15.66 -31.17
C GLU A 112 -3.11 -15.37 -30.64
N GLU A 113 -4.09 -15.53 -31.51
CA GLU A 113 -5.52 -15.52 -31.17
C GLU A 113 -5.91 -16.80 -30.41
N GLU A 114 -6.82 -16.66 -29.44
CA GLU A 114 -7.66 -17.69 -28.78
C GLU A 114 -7.15 -18.41 -27.53
N LYS A 115 -5.97 -18.16 -26.97
CA LYS A 115 -5.64 -18.69 -25.64
C LYS A 115 -5.73 -17.60 -24.60
N LEU A 116 -6.66 -17.75 -23.63
CA LEU A 116 -6.66 -16.91 -22.42
C LEU A 116 -5.27 -16.96 -21.79
N THR A 117 -4.71 -15.78 -21.50
CA THR A 117 -3.48 -15.68 -20.71
C THR A 117 -3.71 -16.19 -19.29
N ASP A 118 -2.65 -16.54 -18.57
CA ASP A 118 -2.76 -16.94 -17.17
C ASP A 118 -3.36 -15.83 -16.30
N SER A 119 -3.05 -14.56 -16.61
CA SER A 119 -3.66 -13.39 -15.98
C SER A 119 -5.19 -13.35 -16.17
N MET A 120 -5.67 -13.63 -17.39
CA MET A 120 -7.12 -13.69 -17.65
C MET A 120 -7.80 -14.84 -16.94
N ARG A 121 -7.16 -16.00 -16.86
CA ARG A 121 -7.67 -17.15 -16.11
C ARG A 121 -7.77 -16.83 -14.62
N MET A 122 -6.69 -16.28 -14.05
CA MET A 122 -6.64 -15.89 -12.64
C MET A 122 -7.74 -14.86 -12.32
N PHE A 123 -7.91 -13.84 -13.16
CA PHE A 123 -8.97 -12.85 -13.00
C PHE A 123 -10.37 -13.46 -13.07
N ARG A 124 -10.63 -14.40 -14.03
CA ARG A 124 -11.92 -15.12 -14.10
C ARG A 124 -12.17 -15.95 -12.85
N MET A 125 -11.17 -16.67 -12.36
CA MET A 125 -11.29 -17.39 -11.09
C MET A 125 -11.71 -16.45 -9.95
N GLY A 126 -11.15 -15.23 -9.91
CA GLY A 126 -11.55 -14.19 -8.96
C GLY A 126 -13.01 -13.75 -9.12
N LEU A 127 -13.47 -13.53 -10.37
CA LEU A 127 -14.88 -13.19 -10.63
C LEU A 127 -15.84 -14.29 -10.19
N ASP A 128 -15.47 -15.56 -10.43
CA ASP A 128 -16.35 -16.70 -10.15
C ASP A 128 -16.34 -17.10 -8.67
N GLY A 129 -15.23 -16.90 -7.96
CA GLY A 129 -15.07 -17.44 -6.61
C GLY A 129 -14.35 -16.54 -5.60
N GLY A 130 -14.03 -15.29 -5.95
CA GLY A 130 -13.30 -14.38 -5.07
C GLY A 130 -14.16 -13.71 -3.98
N LYS A 131 -15.50 -13.78 -4.11
CA LYS A 131 -16.47 -13.26 -3.14
C LYS A 131 -17.40 -14.38 -2.65
N PRO A 132 -16.88 -15.32 -1.86
CA PRO A 132 -17.69 -16.46 -1.43
C PRO A 132 -18.84 -16.03 -0.54
N ALA A 133 -20.00 -16.64 -0.73
CA ALA A 133 -21.09 -16.51 0.21
C ALA A 133 -20.75 -17.23 1.54
N ASN A 134 -21.31 -16.74 2.65
CA ASN A 134 -21.24 -17.41 3.97
C ASN A 134 -19.87 -17.45 4.65
N GLY A 135 -18.94 -16.57 4.32
CA GLY A 135 -17.66 -16.45 5.01
C GLY A 135 -16.71 -17.65 4.82
N ALA A 136 -17.00 -18.56 3.88
CA ALA A 136 -16.06 -19.59 3.48
C ALA A 136 -14.88 -18.99 2.71
N PRO A 137 -13.67 -19.60 2.74
CA PRO A 137 -12.58 -19.18 1.87
C PRO A 137 -12.98 -19.30 0.40
N GLY A 138 -12.73 -18.24 -0.37
CA GLY A 138 -12.91 -18.22 -1.80
C GLY A 138 -11.67 -18.69 -2.55
N VAL A 139 -11.65 -18.41 -3.86
CA VAL A 139 -10.49 -18.72 -4.71
C VAL A 139 -9.28 -17.88 -4.27
N GLN A 140 -8.10 -18.50 -4.38
CA GLN A 140 -6.83 -17.84 -4.06
C GLN A 140 -6.52 -16.73 -5.06
N PRO A 141 -6.19 -15.49 -4.60
CA PRO A 141 -5.75 -14.40 -5.47
C PRO A 141 -4.30 -14.60 -5.95
N GLU A 142 -3.88 -13.83 -6.95
CA GLU A 142 -2.47 -13.54 -7.15
C GLU A 142 -1.92 -12.85 -5.90
N TRP A 143 -0.75 -13.29 -5.43
CA TRP A 143 -0.14 -12.77 -4.22
C TRP A 143 1.37 -12.63 -4.39
N PHE A 144 1.97 -11.60 -3.79
CA PHE A 144 3.41 -11.41 -3.79
C PHE A 144 3.89 -10.73 -2.50
N TYR A 145 5.16 -11.00 -2.18
CA TYR A 145 5.91 -10.29 -1.14
C TYR A 145 6.66 -9.13 -1.77
N LYS A 146 6.49 -7.93 -1.21
CA LYS A 146 7.08 -6.71 -1.75
C LYS A 146 8.32 -6.24 -0.99
N GLY A 147 8.46 -6.65 0.24
CA GLY A 147 9.57 -6.26 1.11
C GLY A 147 9.12 -6.05 2.55
N ASN A 148 9.94 -5.35 3.29
CA ASN A 148 9.68 -5.04 4.70
C ASN A 148 9.83 -3.53 4.99
N GLY A 149 9.78 -3.13 6.25
CA GLY A 149 9.83 -1.73 6.66
C GLY A 149 11.05 -0.95 6.17
N TYR A 150 12.15 -1.63 5.82
CA TYR A 150 13.30 -0.97 5.18
C TYR A 150 13.02 -0.49 3.76
N SER A 151 12.00 -1.03 3.12
CA SER A 151 11.55 -0.64 1.76
C SER A 151 10.44 0.41 1.77
N VAL A 152 10.02 0.90 2.95
CA VAL A 152 8.93 1.89 3.06
C VAL A 152 9.48 3.30 2.91
N ALA A 153 8.99 4.02 1.91
CA ALA A 153 9.17 5.47 1.80
C ALA A 153 8.07 6.19 2.60
N ALA A 154 8.44 7.20 3.39
CA ALA A 154 7.45 8.03 4.07
C ALA A 154 6.58 8.81 3.07
N PRO A 155 5.32 9.17 3.41
CA PRO A 155 4.54 10.14 2.66
C PRO A 155 5.31 11.46 2.49
N GLY A 156 5.34 12.01 1.27
CA GLY A 156 6.18 13.15 0.91
C GLY A 156 7.64 12.80 0.64
N GLY A 157 8.08 11.59 0.98
CA GLY A 157 9.45 11.12 0.79
C GLY A 157 9.73 10.62 -0.62
N VAL A 158 10.95 10.09 -0.80
CA VAL A 158 11.46 9.65 -2.09
C VAL A 158 11.27 8.15 -2.27
N LEU A 159 10.61 7.75 -3.36
CA LEU A 159 10.64 6.39 -3.88
C LEU A 159 11.91 6.20 -4.72
N LYS A 160 12.81 5.38 -4.23
CA LYS A 160 14.15 5.23 -4.78
C LYS A 160 14.24 3.94 -5.59
N SER A 161 14.10 4.08 -6.92
CA SER A 161 14.25 2.94 -7.83
C SER A 161 15.69 2.44 -7.83
N PRO A 162 15.94 1.13 -7.74
CA PRO A 162 17.29 0.61 -7.84
C PRO A 162 17.86 0.81 -9.25
N VAL A 163 19.17 1.03 -9.33
CA VAL A 163 19.85 1.33 -10.62
C VAL A 163 19.68 0.24 -11.69
N PHE A 164 19.40 -1.00 -11.27
CA PHE A 164 19.20 -2.12 -12.18
C PHE A 164 17.76 -2.24 -12.69
N ALA A 165 16.81 -1.44 -12.17
CA ALA A 165 15.43 -1.47 -12.61
C ALA A 165 15.29 -0.99 -14.07
N ASP A 166 14.33 -1.59 -14.77
CA ASP A 166 14.00 -1.24 -16.15
C ASP A 166 12.86 -0.22 -16.23
N ASP A 167 12.08 -0.09 -15.15
CA ASP A 167 10.97 0.84 -14.99
C ASP A 167 10.83 1.30 -13.54
N ALA A 168 10.01 2.32 -13.35
CA ALA A 168 9.74 2.94 -12.06
C ALA A 168 8.33 3.56 -12.07
N GLY A 169 7.30 2.69 -12.12
CA GLY A 169 5.90 3.07 -12.26
C GLY A 169 5.12 3.01 -10.94
N GLU A 170 4.09 3.84 -10.85
CA GLU A 170 3.15 3.82 -9.73
C GLU A 170 2.02 2.79 -9.96
N GLU A 171 1.52 2.27 -8.86
CA GLU A 171 0.26 1.53 -8.78
C GLU A 171 -0.56 2.13 -7.63
N PRO A 172 -1.61 2.95 -7.93
CA PRO A 172 -2.43 3.57 -6.90
C PRO A 172 -3.39 2.54 -6.30
N GLU A 173 -3.24 2.27 -5.01
CA GLU A 173 -3.98 1.22 -4.32
C GLU A 173 -4.54 1.64 -2.98
N ILE A 174 -5.41 0.79 -2.44
CA ILE A 174 -5.76 0.78 -1.02
C ILE A 174 -5.07 -0.40 -0.37
N ALA A 175 -4.47 -0.18 0.79
CA ALA A 175 -3.88 -1.22 1.62
C ALA A 175 -4.65 -1.39 2.93
N GLY A 176 -4.82 -2.64 3.35
CA GLY A 176 -5.18 -2.99 4.72
C GLY A 176 -3.94 -2.96 5.62
N VAL A 177 -4.09 -2.44 6.83
CA VAL A 177 -3.02 -2.34 7.82
C VAL A 177 -3.38 -3.17 9.04
N TYR A 178 -2.48 -4.04 9.47
CA TYR A 178 -2.73 -5.05 10.51
C TYR A 178 -1.58 -5.11 11.51
N VAL A 179 -1.92 -5.54 12.73
CA VAL A 179 -0.96 -5.94 13.77
C VAL A 179 -1.32 -7.32 14.26
N ILE A 180 -0.33 -8.16 14.52
CA ILE A 180 -0.52 -9.50 15.04
C ILE A 180 -0.50 -9.45 16.56
N GLY A 181 -1.58 -9.93 17.19
CA GLY A 181 -1.68 -10.03 18.64
C GLY A 181 -0.72 -11.07 19.23
N ASP A 182 -0.59 -11.06 20.55
CA ASP A 182 0.34 -11.93 21.30
C ASP A 182 0.07 -13.43 21.10
N ASP A 183 -1.15 -13.80 20.68
CA ASP A 183 -1.58 -15.17 20.39
C ASP A 183 -1.52 -15.57 18.89
N GLY A 184 -0.98 -14.67 18.03
CA GLY A 184 -0.95 -14.87 16.60
C GLY A 184 -2.24 -14.48 15.86
N THR A 185 -3.20 -13.86 16.54
CA THR A 185 -4.42 -13.35 15.92
C THR A 185 -4.14 -12.07 15.15
N PRO A 186 -4.48 -11.98 13.84
CA PRO A 186 -4.35 -10.75 13.09
C PRO A 186 -5.49 -9.77 13.41
N PHE A 187 -5.13 -8.52 13.70
CA PHE A 187 -6.07 -7.42 13.95
C PHE A 187 -5.93 -6.36 12.87
N ARG A 188 -6.98 -6.11 12.12
CA ARG A 188 -7.01 -5.00 11.17
C ARG A 188 -7.22 -3.69 11.91
N LEU A 189 -6.26 -2.77 11.79
CA LEU A 189 -6.34 -1.42 12.34
C LEU A 189 -7.19 -0.50 11.45
N GLY A 190 -7.06 -0.67 10.15
CA GLY A 190 -7.74 0.18 9.18
C GLY A 190 -7.16 0.07 7.78
N PHE A 191 -7.32 1.12 7.00
CA PHE A 191 -6.91 1.18 5.59
C PHE A 191 -6.14 2.46 5.30
N ALA A 192 -5.27 2.44 4.31
CA ALA A 192 -4.50 3.58 3.86
C ALA A 192 -4.43 3.64 2.33
N LEU A 193 -4.21 4.83 1.77
CA LEU A 193 -3.71 4.95 0.40
C LEU A 193 -2.35 4.29 0.31
N SER A 194 -2.02 3.69 -0.81
CA SER A 194 -0.70 3.12 -1.06
C SER A 194 -0.26 3.31 -2.50
N ASN A 195 1.05 3.39 -2.68
CA ASN A 195 1.72 3.32 -3.96
C ASN A 195 2.54 2.02 -3.98
N GLU A 196 2.03 1.03 -4.68
CA GLU A 196 2.71 -0.25 -4.92
C GLU A 196 3.70 -0.07 -6.08
N PHE A 197 4.71 0.77 -5.86
CA PHE A 197 5.71 1.13 -6.84
C PHE A 197 6.45 -0.10 -7.40
N SER A 198 6.48 -0.26 -8.73
CA SER A 198 6.83 -1.51 -9.40
C SER A 198 7.66 -1.29 -10.67
N ASP A 199 8.25 -2.39 -11.18
CA ASP A 199 8.97 -2.45 -12.45
C ASP A 199 8.13 -3.21 -13.48
N HIS A 200 7.27 -2.50 -14.19
CA HIS A 200 6.35 -3.07 -15.17
C HIS A 200 7.05 -3.60 -16.43
N VAL A 201 8.24 -3.07 -16.75
CA VAL A 201 9.04 -3.58 -17.88
C VAL A 201 9.57 -4.97 -17.56
N MET A 202 10.09 -5.20 -16.35
CA MET A 202 10.54 -6.53 -15.89
C MET A 202 9.38 -7.53 -15.84
N GLU A 203 8.24 -7.12 -15.30
CA GLU A 203 7.03 -7.96 -15.27
C GLU A 203 6.58 -8.38 -16.68
N ARG A 204 6.61 -7.43 -17.63
CA ARG A 204 6.23 -7.67 -19.02
C ARG A 204 7.17 -8.64 -19.76
N GLN A 205 8.45 -8.71 -19.37
CA GLN A 205 9.40 -9.62 -20.01
C GLN A 205 9.01 -11.08 -19.82
N ASN A 206 8.58 -11.44 -18.61
CA ASN A 206 8.13 -12.79 -18.28
C ASN A 206 7.30 -12.75 -17.01
N TYR A 207 6.09 -13.31 -17.03
CA TYR A 207 5.21 -13.37 -15.86
C TYR A 207 5.89 -13.97 -14.61
N LEU A 208 6.82 -14.90 -14.77
CA LEU A 208 7.60 -15.48 -13.66
C LEU A 208 8.51 -14.45 -12.97
N TYR A 209 8.74 -13.29 -13.58
CA TYR A 209 9.45 -12.18 -12.97
C TYR A 209 8.55 -11.24 -12.12
N LEU A 210 7.26 -11.55 -12.00
CA LEU A 210 6.35 -10.78 -11.15
C LEU A 210 6.96 -10.53 -9.76
N ALA A 211 7.38 -11.58 -9.06
CA ALA A 211 7.95 -11.45 -7.72
C ALA A 211 9.19 -10.55 -7.69
N HIS A 212 10.02 -10.58 -8.72
CA HIS A 212 11.20 -9.70 -8.84
C HIS A 212 10.80 -8.25 -9.13
N SER A 213 9.80 -8.03 -9.99
CA SER A 213 9.31 -6.69 -10.36
C SER A 213 8.71 -5.94 -9.17
N LYS A 214 8.14 -6.70 -8.22
CA LYS A 214 7.50 -6.19 -7.01
C LYS A 214 8.47 -5.89 -5.86
N LEU A 215 9.71 -6.39 -5.89
CA LEU A 215 10.76 -6.08 -4.91
C LEU A 215 11.34 -4.66 -5.17
N ARG A 216 10.51 -3.66 -4.95
CA ARG A 216 10.79 -2.23 -5.07
C ARG A 216 10.27 -1.53 -3.81
N PRO A 217 10.73 -0.32 -3.49
CA PRO A 217 10.15 0.45 -2.39
C PRO A 217 8.65 0.63 -2.59
N ALA A 218 7.94 0.88 -1.50
CA ALA A 218 6.53 1.25 -1.52
C ALA A 218 6.28 2.42 -0.57
N SER A 219 5.14 3.07 -0.71
CA SER A 219 4.68 4.09 0.23
C SER A 219 3.22 3.85 0.58
N PHE A 220 2.83 4.21 1.80
CA PHE A 220 1.44 4.15 2.24
C PHE A 220 1.13 5.25 3.28
N GLY A 221 -0.11 5.64 3.39
CA GLY A 221 -0.58 6.73 4.20
C GLY A 221 -1.04 7.92 3.34
N PRO A 222 -0.82 9.17 3.81
CA PRO A 222 -0.24 9.60 5.10
C PRO A 222 -1.12 9.32 6.31
N GLU A 223 -2.38 8.94 6.09
CA GLU A 223 -3.35 8.70 7.14
C GLU A 223 -3.89 7.28 7.09
N LEU A 224 -4.09 6.70 8.26
CA LEU A 224 -4.78 5.42 8.49
C LEU A 224 -6.25 5.69 8.77
N ARG A 225 -7.14 5.27 7.89
CA ARG A 225 -8.57 5.32 8.08
C ARG A 225 -9.01 4.20 9.02
N ILE A 226 -9.51 4.55 10.19
CA ILE A 226 -10.04 3.59 11.17
C ILE A 226 -11.50 3.23 10.82
N GLY A 227 -11.86 1.95 11.01
CA GLY A 227 -13.20 1.45 10.79
C GLY A 227 -13.42 0.88 9.39
N ALA A 228 -14.67 0.85 8.94
CA ALA A 228 -15.03 0.23 7.68
C ALA A 228 -14.55 1.02 6.46
N LEU A 229 -14.12 0.28 5.43
CA LEU A 229 -13.82 0.83 4.13
C LEU A 229 -15.14 1.05 3.37
N PRO A 230 -15.35 2.18 2.68
CA PRO A 230 -16.48 2.33 1.76
C PRO A 230 -16.43 1.29 0.64
N ASP A 231 -17.58 0.77 0.26
CA ASP A 231 -17.69 -0.25 -0.80
C ASP A 231 -17.26 0.29 -2.18
N ASP A 232 -17.53 1.57 -2.46
CA ASP A 232 -17.11 2.27 -3.69
C ASP A 232 -16.15 3.40 -3.34
N ILE A 233 -14.89 3.24 -3.74
CA ILE A 233 -13.85 4.26 -3.60
C ILE A 233 -13.46 4.74 -4.99
N ARG A 234 -13.49 6.05 -5.14
CA ARG A 234 -13.05 6.76 -6.34
C ARG A 234 -11.92 7.69 -5.97
N GLY A 235 -10.77 7.42 -6.53
CA GLY A 235 -9.56 8.22 -6.33
C GLY A 235 -9.01 8.72 -7.65
N THR A 236 -7.93 9.49 -7.57
CA THR A 236 -7.18 9.99 -8.71
C THR A 236 -5.70 9.68 -8.51
N SER A 237 -5.06 9.16 -9.56
CA SER A 237 -3.61 9.03 -9.67
C SER A 237 -3.09 10.08 -10.63
N ARG A 238 -2.03 10.81 -10.21
CA ARG A 238 -1.34 11.83 -11.02
C ARG A 238 0.15 11.62 -11.01
N ILE A 239 0.76 11.99 -12.13
CA ILE A 239 2.22 12.18 -12.20
C ILE A 239 2.47 13.61 -12.63
N ARG A 240 3.31 14.31 -11.86
CA ARG A 240 3.77 15.65 -12.17
C ARG A 240 5.25 15.64 -12.51
N ARG A 241 5.60 16.38 -13.55
CA ARG A 241 6.97 16.61 -13.98
C ARG A 241 7.21 18.10 -14.08
N GLU A 242 8.19 18.61 -13.31
CA GLU A 242 8.51 20.05 -13.29
C GLU A 242 7.28 20.93 -12.99
N GLY A 243 6.33 20.42 -12.19
CA GLY A 243 5.08 21.09 -11.83
C GLY A 243 3.91 20.87 -12.79
N GLU A 244 4.17 20.36 -14.01
CA GLU A 244 3.12 20.08 -15.01
C GLU A 244 2.57 18.66 -14.83
N THR A 245 1.26 18.48 -14.93
CA THR A 245 0.60 17.17 -14.90
C THR A 245 0.81 16.47 -16.25
N ILE A 246 1.59 15.38 -16.26
CA ILE A 246 1.85 14.57 -17.46
C ILE A 246 0.96 13.32 -17.54
N PHE A 247 0.34 12.94 -16.43
CA PHE A 247 -0.63 11.85 -16.33
C PHE A 247 -1.65 12.16 -15.24
N GLU A 248 -2.90 11.90 -15.54
CA GLU A 248 -4.01 11.94 -14.57
C GLU A 248 -5.09 10.95 -14.97
N LYS A 249 -5.42 10.04 -14.08
CA LYS A 249 -6.53 9.09 -14.27
C LYS A 249 -7.25 8.78 -12.97
N PRO A 250 -8.55 8.50 -13.03
CA PRO A 250 -9.26 7.92 -11.88
C PRO A 250 -8.78 6.49 -11.65
N PHE A 251 -8.72 6.09 -10.36
CA PHE A 251 -8.68 4.70 -9.97
C PHE A 251 -9.91 4.35 -9.13
N LEU A 252 -10.34 3.11 -9.22
CA LEU A 252 -11.49 2.59 -8.49
C LEU A 252 -11.02 1.49 -7.53
N SER A 253 -11.53 1.49 -6.33
CA SER A 253 -11.29 0.46 -5.32
C SER A 253 -12.51 0.27 -4.40
N GLY A 254 -12.36 -0.54 -3.35
CA GLY A 254 -13.49 -0.97 -2.54
C GLY A 254 -14.20 -2.18 -3.16
N GLU A 255 -14.90 -2.95 -2.35
CA GLU A 255 -15.44 -4.26 -2.78
C GLU A 255 -16.42 -4.18 -3.96
N ALA A 256 -17.11 -3.04 -4.17
CA ALA A 256 -17.96 -2.84 -5.34
C ALA A 256 -17.18 -2.85 -6.67
N ASN A 257 -15.88 -2.53 -6.63
CA ASN A 257 -15.01 -2.43 -7.80
C ASN A 257 -14.00 -3.59 -7.88
N MET A 258 -14.10 -4.58 -6.99
CA MET A 258 -13.16 -5.70 -6.89
C MET A 258 -13.81 -7.01 -7.31
N SER A 259 -13.00 -7.96 -7.77
CA SER A 259 -13.40 -9.37 -8.02
C SER A 259 -13.28 -10.24 -6.77
N HIS A 260 -12.55 -9.79 -5.76
CA HIS A 260 -12.39 -10.46 -4.48
C HIS A 260 -13.00 -9.62 -3.35
N SER A 261 -13.52 -10.28 -2.30
CA SER A 261 -13.78 -9.58 -1.04
C SER A 261 -12.48 -9.36 -0.28
N ILE A 262 -12.42 -8.29 0.51
CA ILE A 262 -11.25 -8.01 1.37
C ILE A 262 -11.04 -9.17 2.35
N SER A 263 -12.10 -9.73 2.92
CA SER A 263 -12.01 -10.88 3.80
C SER A 263 -11.39 -12.12 3.14
N ASN A 264 -11.61 -12.32 1.83
CA ASN A 264 -10.96 -13.39 1.08
C ASN A 264 -9.46 -13.12 0.87
N LEU A 265 -9.09 -11.88 0.56
CA LEU A 265 -7.68 -11.49 0.46
C LEU A 265 -6.96 -11.66 1.80
N GLU A 266 -7.57 -11.19 2.89
CA GLU A 266 -7.07 -11.37 4.26
C GLU A 266 -6.88 -12.84 4.63
N HIS A 267 -7.88 -13.70 4.34
CA HIS A 267 -7.77 -15.12 4.59
C HIS A 267 -6.55 -15.71 3.88
N HIS A 268 -6.40 -15.45 2.59
CA HIS A 268 -5.31 -16.01 1.79
C HIS A 268 -3.94 -15.47 2.20
N HIS A 269 -3.84 -14.28 2.76
CA HIS A 269 -2.62 -13.74 3.34
C HIS A 269 -2.30 -14.39 4.69
N PHE A 270 -3.25 -14.37 5.62
CA PHE A 270 -3.01 -14.81 7.01
C PHE A 270 -3.19 -16.32 7.24
N LYS A 271 -3.57 -17.13 6.26
CA LYS A 271 -3.61 -18.60 6.42
C LYS A 271 -2.22 -19.21 6.67
N TYR A 272 -1.16 -18.50 6.30
CA TYR A 272 0.22 -18.93 6.51
C TYR A 272 0.72 -18.49 7.89
N GLU A 273 1.17 -19.43 8.72
CA GLU A 273 1.65 -19.15 10.08
C GLU A 273 2.85 -18.21 10.12
N VAL A 274 3.68 -18.21 9.06
CA VAL A 274 4.82 -17.30 8.95
C VAL A 274 4.42 -15.82 8.99
N PHE A 275 3.18 -15.48 8.63
CA PHE A 275 2.63 -14.13 8.69
C PHE A 275 1.78 -13.87 9.94
N ARG A 276 1.85 -14.72 10.93
CA ARG A 276 1.13 -14.57 12.21
C ARG A 276 2.07 -14.58 13.41
N GLN A 277 3.25 -13.98 13.26
CA GLN A 277 4.18 -13.83 14.37
C GLN A 277 3.74 -12.66 15.25
N ALA A 278 3.72 -12.88 16.57
CA ALA A 278 3.26 -11.89 17.53
C ALA A 278 4.02 -10.56 17.40
N GLY A 279 3.29 -9.47 17.30
CA GLY A 279 3.82 -8.13 17.16
C GLY A 279 4.12 -7.69 15.73
N ASP A 280 4.13 -8.58 14.73
CA ASP A 280 4.36 -8.19 13.34
C ASP A 280 3.30 -7.19 12.85
N VAL A 281 3.74 -6.26 12.02
CA VAL A 281 2.89 -5.31 11.29
C VAL A 281 2.79 -5.77 9.84
N HIS A 282 1.59 -5.75 9.28
CA HIS A 282 1.38 -6.02 7.86
C HIS A 282 0.71 -4.85 7.16
N VAL A 283 1.23 -4.51 5.99
CA VAL A 283 0.59 -3.61 5.02
C VAL A 283 0.34 -4.44 3.77
N HIS A 284 -0.94 -4.81 3.57
CA HIS A 284 -1.36 -5.68 2.50
C HIS A 284 -2.13 -4.87 1.45
N MET A 285 -1.55 -4.72 0.28
CA MET A 285 -2.06 -3.94 -0.83
C MET A 285 -3.03 -4.79 -1.64
N PHE A 286 -4.16 -4.20 -2.07
CA PHE A 286 -5.28 -4.96 -2.63
C PHE A 286 -5.31 -5.02 -4.16
N GLY A 287 -4.38 -4.36 -4.84
CA GLY A 287 -4.33 -4.28 -6.28
C GLY A 287 -5.00 -3.02 -6.85
N THR A 288 -4.81 -2.84 -8.14
CA THR A 288 -5.40 -1.75 -8.92
C THR A 288 -5.63 -2.17 -10.38
N ALA A 289 -6.46 -1.43 -11.10
CA ALA A 289 -6.59 -1.52 -12.56
C ALA A 289 -6.01 -0.30 -13.30
N THR A 290 -5.47 0.67 -12.56
CA THR A 290 -4.96 1.94 -13.10
C THR A 290 -3.44 1.99 -12.99
N LEU A 291 -2.76 2.16 -14.13
CA LEU A 291 -1.30 2.27 -14.24
C LEU A 291 -0.97 3.29 -15.31
N SER A 292 -0.06 4.22 -15.05
CA SER A 292 0.45 5.15 -16.07
C SER A 292 1.24 4.43 -17.17
N PHE A 293 1.93 3.34 -16.80
CA PHE A 293 2.65 2.48 -17.74
C PHE A 293 1.75 1.91 -18.85
N ALA A 294 0.50 1.56 -18.55
CA ALA A 294 -0.46 1.05 -19.53
C ALA A 294 -0.80 2.11 -20.60
N ASP A 295 -0.69 3.40 -20.26
CA ASP A 295 -0.89 4.52 -21.19
C ASP A 295 0.40 4.96 -21.89
N GLY A 296 1.50 4.23 -21.69
CA GLY A 296 2.78 4.52 -22.34
C GLY A 296 3.57 5.66 -21.71
N VAL A 297 3.23 6.04 -20.49
CA VAL A 297 3.99 7.03 -19.73
C VAL A 297 5.31 6.40 -19.25
N SER A 298 6.42 7.06 -19.51
CA SER A 298 7.74 6.72 -18.98
C SER A 298 8.11 7.73 -17.91
N THR A 299 8.29 7.25 -16.69
CA THR A 299 8.68 8.08 -15.55
C THR A 299 10.16 8.44 -15.58
N ARG A 300 10.56 9.51 -14.89
CA ARG A 300 11.94 10.01 -14.80
C ARG A 300 12.25 10.48 -13.38
N PRO A 301 13.53 10.44 -12.98
CA PRO A 301 13.92 11.05 -11.71
C PRO A 301 13.44 12.50 -11.60
N GLY A 302 12.84 12.84 -10.48
CA GLY A 302 12.21 14.13 -10.20
C GLY A 302 10.71 14.18 -10.46
N ASP A 303 10.13 13.20 -11.15
CA ASP A 303 8.66 13.07 -11.23
C ASP A 303 8.05 12.88 -9.85
N GLU A 304 6.88 13.44 -9.63
CA GLU A 304 6.11 13.30 -8.40
C GLU A 304 4.83 12.51 -8.68
N PHE A 305 4.67 11.40 -7.96
CA PHE A 305 3.43 10.64 -7.89
C PHE A 305 2.50 11.26 -6.85
N GLU A 306 1.23 11.41 -7.17
CA GLU A 306 0.18 11.84 -6.25
C GLU A 306 -1.03 10.91 -6.37
N ILE A 307 -1.42 10.31 -5.25
CA ILE A 307 -2.58 9.42 -5.14
C ILE A 307 -3.53 10.02 -4.11
N GLU A 308 -4.76 10.27 -4.49
CA GLU A 308 -5.76 10.84 -3.60
C GLU A 308 -7.11 10.14 -3.70
N ALA A 309 -7.84 10.06 -2.60
CA ALA A 309 -9.23 9.68 -2.57
C ALA A 309 -9.91 10.34 -1.35
N ALA A 310 -11.11 10.88 -1.55
CA ALA A 310 -11.82 11.66 -0.52
C ALA A 310 -12.04 10.92 0.81
N ALA A 311 -12.01 9.58 0.78
CA ALA A 311 -12.14 8.75 1.98
C ALA A 311 -10.92 8.80 2.91
N PHE A 312 -9.76 9.31 2.48
CA PHE A 312 -8.47 9.19 3.18
C PHE A 312 -7.83 10.53 3.59
N GLY A 313 -8.47 11.64 3.35
CA GLY A 313 -7.97 12.95 3.76
C GLY A 313 -6.80 13.46 2.92
N LEU A 314 -5.56 13.44 3.45
CA LEU A 314 -4.38 13.93 2.72
C LEU A 314 -3.99 13.00 1.57
N PRO A 315 -3.54 13.55 0.41
CA PRO A 315 -3.01 12.75 -0.68
C PRO A 315 -1.67 12.11 -0.29
N LEU A 316 -1.42 10.92 -0.84
CA LEU A 316 -0.10 10.29 -0.78
C LEU A 316 0.75 10.81 -1.92
N ARG A 317 1.86 11.49 -1.60
CA ARG A 317 2.82 12.03 -2.57
C ARG A 317 4.17 11.39 -2.38
N ASN A 318 4.86 11.11 -3.49
CA ASN A 318 6.24 10.63 -3.47
C ASN A 318 6.98 11.12 -4.70
N ARG A 319 8.23 11.55 -4.50
CA ARG A 319 9.11 11.91 -5.62
C ARG A 319 9.95 10.71 -6.06
N LEU A 320 10.08 10.51 -7.35
CA LEU A 320 10.94 9.48 -7.91
C LEU A 320 12.42 9.90 -7.88
N ALA A 321 13.26 9.01 -7.41
CA ALA A 321 14.71 9.05 -7.62
C ALA A 321 15.22 7.69 -8.09
N VAL A 322 16.44 7.66 -8.59
CA VAL A 322 17.14 6.42 -8.97
C VAL A 322 18.42 6.33 -8.14
N ASP A 323 18.73 5.12 -7.67
CA ASP A 323 19.98 4.86 -6.94
C ASP A 323 21.21 5.17 -7.79
N GLY A 324 22.24 5.72 -7.16
CA GLY A 324 23.52 5.89 -7.82
C GLY A 324 24.27 4.56 -7.93
N GLY A 325 25.07 4.43 -8.99
CA GLY A 325 25.93 3.25 -9.19
C GLY A 325 25.93 2.75 -10.62
N ALA A 326 26.68 1.68 -10.86
CA ALA A 326 26.68 1.00 -12.15
C ALA A 326 25.59 -0.06 -12.18
N ARG A 327 24.82 -0.10 -13.26
CA ARG A 327 23.69 -1.03 -13.45
C ARG A 327 24.12 -2.51 -13.39
N ASP A 328 25.32 -2.80 -13.90
CA ASP A 328 25.89 -4.14 -14.00
C ASP A 328 26.81 -4.52 -12.82
N ARG A 329 26.79 -3.71 -11.75
CA ARG A 329 27.62 -3.98 -10.56
C ARG A 329 27.23 -5.31 -9.94
N ARG A 330 28.16 -6.27 -9.99
CA ARG A 330 28.00 -7.57 -9.36
C ARG A 330 28.20 -7.46 -7.83
N VAL A 331 27.26 -8.02 -7.08
CA VAL A 331 27.41 -8.19 -5.63
C VAL A 331 28.52 -9.23 -5.37
N GLN A 332 29.50 -8.86 -4.56
CA GLN A 332 30.57 -9.79 -4.13
C GLN A 332 30.12 -10.55 -2.90
N ILE A 333 30.23 -11.86 -2.97
CA ILE A 333 30.01 -12.77 -1.82
C ILE A 333 31.38 -13.21 -1.31
N HIS A 334 31.60 -13.03 -0.03
CA HIS A 334 32.80 -13.52 0.67
C HIS A 334 32.44 -14.82 1.39
N ALA A 335 33.19 -15.90 1.10
CA ALA A 335 33.08 -17.13 1.86
C ALA A 335 33.83 -16.96 3.19
N LEU A 336 33.26 -17.51 4.27
CA LEU A 336 33.90 -17.57 5.61
C LEU A 336 34.64 -18.88 5.78
#